data_15a812767a92f999ce3be2d2ff9bfe2d
#
_entry.id   15a812767a92f999ce3be2d2ff9bfe2d
#
_cell.length_a   1.000
_cell.length_b   1.000
_cell.length_c   1.000
_cell.angle_alpha   90.00
_cell.angle_beta   90.00
_cell.angle_gamma   90.00
#
_symmetry.space_group_name_H-M   'P 1'
#
loop_
_entity.id
_entity.type
_entity.pdbx_description
1 polymer ?
#
loop_
_entity_poly.entity_id
_entity_poly.type
_entity_poly.pdbx_seq_one_letter_code
_entity_poly.pdbx_strand_id
1 'polypeptide(L)'
;MRNLAWYIGVLSLVHLISGQNVSNIPQAPDWSPTYSVQGILSIPYAEIEEPFAAYGDLAHGKSRIDYYGNTDRTYQRADIGEFGLMFKLVPMTNEEVTNQINCFEVKGSKDSPVTTQSILPNMEGFQLKKTKDVKDGQECEKWQKIEKIGNKVNKYTMWLNRVPSEMSPSLEMAIPVHYEMKGYNTLLGSHYDHYYLTYVVSNEHKFFLNFGISREFRDYLHVFVFYSSVTIFTI
;
A
#
# COMPACT_ATOMS: atom_id res chain seq x y z
N MET A 1 -9.09 -71.17 45.82
CA MET A 1 -8.20 -71.87 44.85
C MET A 1 -8.13 -71.07 43.60
N ARG A 2 -6.91 -70.66 43.23
CA ARG A 2 -6.43 -70.30 41.89
C ARG A 2 -6.74 -68.86 41.43
N ASN A 3 -5.82 -67.97 41.71
CA ASN A 3 -4.92 -67.28 40.78
C ASN A 3 -5.62 -66.53 39.63
N LEU A 4 -5.75 -65.22 39.78
CA LEU A 4 -5.86 -64.33 38.66
C LEU A 4 -4.58 -63.52 38.57
N ALA A 5 -3.73 -63.90 37.63
CA ALA A 5 -2.47 -63.29 37.33
C ALA A 5 -2.69 -61.97 36.56
N TRP A 6 -2.08 -60.90 37.04
CA TRP A 6 -1.32 -59.88 36.38
C TRP A 6 -1.41 -59.79 34.85
N TYR A 7 -2.05 -58.75 34.35
CA TYR A 7 -1.70 -58.07 33.10
C TYR A 7 -1.62 -56.57 33.35
N ILE A 8 -0.45 -56.15 33.79
CA ILE A 8 -0.06 -54.74 33.70
C ILE A 8 0.41 -54.58 32.28
N GLY A 9 -0.50 -54.11 31.41
CA GLY A 9 -0.15 -53.63 30.08
C GLY A 9 0.59 -52.30 30.24
N VAL A 10 1.89 -52.32 30.00
CA VAL A 10 2.71 -51.12 29.82
C VAL A 10 2.24 -50.46 28.54
N LEU A 11 1.31 -49.51 28.67
CA LEU A 11 1.01 -48.55 27.62
C LEU A 11 2.22 -47.61 27.49
N SER A 12 3.15 -47.99 26.62
CA SER A 12 4.19 -47.10 26.13
C SER A 12 3.50 -45.91 25.46
N LEU A 13 3.43 -44.78 26.17
CA LEU A 13 3.15 -43.50 25.57
C LEU A 13 4.30 -43.14 24.65
N VAL A 14 4.22 -43.60 23.41
CA VAL A 14 5.01 -43.00 22.34
C VAL A 14 4.36 -41.68 22.05
N HIS A 15 4.80 -40.66 22.76
CA HIS A 15 4.62 -39.27 22.33
C HIS A 15 5.48 -39.11 21.07
N LEU A 16 4.86 -39.34 19.93
CA LEU A 16 5.32 -38.80 18.67
C LEU A 16 5.28 -37.30 18.81
N ILE A 17 6.40 -36.76 19.25
CA ILE A 17 6.73 -35.36 19.03
C ILE A 17 6.88 -35.23 17.51
N SER A 18 5.76 -35.04 16.81
CA SER A 18 5.78 -34.48 15.49
C SER A 18 6.26 -33.05 15.67
N GLY A 19 7.59 -32.92 15.71
CA GLY A 19 8.23 -31.63 15.50
C GLY A 19 7.77 -31.15 14.14
N GLN A 20 6.71 -30.39 14.11
CA GLN A 20 6.40 -29.56 12.97
C GLN A 20 7.58 -28.61 12.88
N ASN A 21 8.51 -28.92 11.99
CA ASN A 21 9.34 -27.92 11.37
C ASN A 21 8.38 -27.00 10.65
N VAL A 22 7.77 -26.07 11.38
CA VAL A 22 7.20 -24.88 10.79
C VAL A 22 8.38 -24.23 10.10
N SER A 23 8.48 -24.47 8.80
CA SER A 23 9.43 -23.76 7.96
C SER A 23 9.19 -22.29 8.25
N ASN A 24 10.17 -21.63 8.91
CA ASN A 24 10.15 -20.18 9.13
C ASN A 24 10.33 -19.51 7.77
N ILE A 25 9.34 -19.65 6.89
CA ILE A 25 9.29 -18.87 5.66
C ILE A 25 8.94 -17.46 6.12
N PRO A 26 9.84 -16.49 5.91
CA PRO A 26 9.56 -15.12 6.29
C PRO A 26 8.25 -14.68 5.61
N GLN A 27 7.32 -14.22 6.41
CA GLN A 27 6.07 -13.66 5.91
C GLN A 27 6.32 -12.23 5.43
N ALA A 28 5.72 -11.88 4.29
CA ALA A 28 5.76 -10.50 3.80
C ALA A 28 5.10 -9.56 4.84
N PRO A 29 5.71 -8.41 5.11
CA PRO A 29 5.17 -7.49 6.10
C PRO A 29 3.86 -6.86 5.60
N ASP A 30 2.95 -6.61 6.52
CA ASP A 30 1.80 -5.75 6.29
C ASP A 30 2.20 -4.28 6.48
N TRP A 31 1.61 -3.40 5.68
CA TRP A 31 1.76 -1.97 5.87
C TRP A 31 0.86 -1.47 7.00
N SER A 32 1.28 -0.39 7.66
CA SER A 32 0.38 0.30 8.58
C SER A 32 -0.90 0.74 7.86
N PRO A 33 -2.10 0.53 8.44
CA PRO A 33 -3.34 1.03 7.86
C PRO A 33 -3.41 2.56 7.84
N THR A 34 -2.57 3.23 8.64
CA THR A 34 -2.41 4.69 8.65
C THR A 34 -0.97 5.01 8.26
N TYR A 35 -0.80 5.79 7.20
CA TYR A 35 0.52 6.15 6.68
C TYR A 35 0.53 7.51 5.98
N SER A 36 1.73 8.08 5.89
CA SER A 36 2.07 9.20 5.02
C SER A 36 3.37 8.85 4.30
N VAL A 37 3.39 8.96 2.99
CA VAL A 37 4.54 8.62 2.16
C VAL A 37 4.67 9.58 0.98
N GLN A 38 5.90 9.90 0.61
CA GLN A 38 6.22 10.68 -0.58
C GLN A 38 7.11 9.86 -1.50
N GLY A 39 7.12 10.21 -2.78
CA GLY A 39 7.95 9.52 -3.74
C GLY A 39 7.80 10.04 -5.16
N ILE A 40 8.33 9.25 -6.10
CA ILE A 40 8.25 9.52 -7.53
C ILE A 40 7.69 8.26 -8.20
N LEU A 41 6.61 8.41 -8.97
CA LEU A 41 6.13 7.42 -9.92
C LEU A 41 6.87 7.63 -11.24
N SER A 42 7.49 6.59 -11.76
CA SER A 42 8.18 6.63 -13.05
C SER A 42 7.59 5.59 -14.00
N ILE A 43 7.30 6.02 -15.22
CA ILE A 43 6.83 5.18 -16.33
C ILE A 43 7.81 5.37 -17.51
N PRO A 44 8.90 4.57 -17.57
CA PRO A 44 10.03 4.84 -18.48
C PRO A 44 9.66 4.89 -19.97
N TYR A 45 8.75 4.02 -20.42
CA TYR A 45 8.35 3.99 -21.83
C TYR A 45 7.52 5.21 -22.26
N ALA A 46 6.93 5.92 -21.31
CA ALA A 46 6.16 7.16 -21.53
C ALA A 46 6.94 8.43 -21.16
N GLU A 47 8.18 8.28 -20.69
CA GLU A 47 9.03 9.39 -20.19
C GLU A 47 8.33 10.22 -19.10
N ILE A 48 7.50 9.54 -18.27
CA ILE A 48 6.76 10.19 -17.18
C ILE A 48 7.50 10.00 -15.87
N GLU A 49 7.73 11.10 -15.16
CA GLU A 49 8.16 11.14 -13.77
C GLU A 49 7.23 12.06 -12.99
N GLU A 50 6.51 11.48 -12.03
CA GLU A 50 5.43 12.14 -11.33
C GLU A 50 5.71 12.11 -9.81
N PRO A 51 6.14 13.24 -9.21
CA PRO A 51 6.27 13.32 -7.76
C PRO A 51 4.88 13.24 -7.11
N PHE A 52 4.79 12.44 -6.05
CA PHE A 52 3.56 12.25 -5.30
C PHE A 52 3.76 12.40 -3.80
N ALA A 53 2.67 12.74 -3.09
CA ALA A 53 2.51 12.57 -1.66
C ALA A 53 1.19 11.81 -1.41
N ALA A 54 1.24 10.77 -0.62
CA ALA A 54 0.07 9.94 -0.36
C ALA A 54 -0.16 9.75 1.15
N TYR A 55 -1.42 9.76 1.51
CA TYR A 55 -1.89 9.66 2.88
C TYR A 55 -2.99 8.61 2.94
N GLY A 56 -2.88 7.69 3.87
CA GLY A 56 -3.86 6.63 4.11
C GLY A 56 -4.34 6.61 5.55
N ASP A 57 -5.63 6.55 5.74
CA ASP A 57 -6.31 6.12 6.95
C ASP A 57 -7.33 5.05 6.53
N LEU A 58 -6.76 3.92 6.12
CA LEU A 58 -7.52 2.84 5.48
C LEU A 58 -8.52 2.20 6.44
N ALA A 59 -8.18 2.17 7.73
CA ALA A 59 -9.08 1.66 8.78
C ALA A 59 -10.38 2.47 8.88
N HIS A 60 -10.33 3.77 8.57
CA HIS A 60 -11.49 4.66 8.58
C HIS A 60 -12.01 4.98 7.17
N GLY A 61 -11.60 4.23 6.16
CA GLY A 61 -12.10 4.39 4.81
C GLY A 61 -11.69 5.69 4.12
N LYS A 62 -10.48 6.21 4.38
CA LYS A 62 -10.01 7.49 3.86
C LYS A 62 -8.65 7.34 3.19
N SER A 63 -8.48 7.97 2.03
CA SER A 63 -7.16 8.15 1.41
C SER A 63 -7.09 9.44 0.62
N ARG A 64 -5.86 9.92 0.42
CA ARG A 64 -5.54 11.08 -0.41
C ARG A 64 -4.24 10.80 -1.14
N ILE A 65 -4.19 11.16 -2.42
CA ILE A 65 -2.97 11.16 -3.22
C ILE A 65 -2.86 12.50 -3.92
N ASP A 66 -1.73 13.15 -3.74
CA ASP A 66 -1.37 14.40 -4.37
C ASP A 66 -0.27 14.16 -5.38
N TYR A 67 -0.41 14.70 -6.57
CA TYR A 67 0.60 14.70 -7.61
C TYR A 67 1.08 16.12 -7.91
N TYR A 68 2.26 16.25 -8.50
CA TYR A 68 2.84 17.52 -8.95
C TYR A 68 2.82 18.62 -7.88
N GLY A 69 3.30 18.29 -6.66
CA GLY A 69 3.38 19.28 -5.58
C GLY A 69 2.02 19.83 -5.14
N ASN A 70 1.04 18.96 -4.99
CA ASN A 70 -0.35 19.28 -4.60
C ASN A 70 -1.18 19.99 -5.69
N THR A 71 -0.73 20.00 -6.93
CA THR A 71 -1.50 20.62 -8.03
C THR A 71 -2.69 19.74 -8.41
N ASP A 72 -2.51 18.42 -8.46
CA ASP A 72 -3.58 17.43 -8.62
C ASP A 72 -3.77 16.70 -7.29
N ARG A 73 -4.97 16.72 -6.71
CA ARG A 73 -5.28 16.09 -5.44
C ARG A 73 -6.52 15.22 -5.56
N THR A 74 -6.39 13.96 -5.23
CA THR A 74 -7.50 13.00 -5.22
C THR A 74 -7.77 12.52 -3.81
N TYR A 75 -9.00 12.70 -3.33
CA TYR A 75 -9.50 12.22 -2.05
C TYR A 75 -10.49 11.11 -2.27
N GLN A 76 -10.33 10.00 -1.56
CA GLN A 76 -11.29 8.91 -1.55
C GLN A 76 -11.83 8.74 -0.15
N ARG A 77 -13.15 8.82 -0.04
CA ARG A 77 -13.94 8.82 1.17
C ARG A 77 -14.97 7.70 1.11
N ALA A 78 -14.49 6.47 1.35
CA ALA A 78 -15.36 5.30 1.45
C ALA A 78 -16.30 5.37 2.68
N ASP A 79 -15.98 6.25 3.63
CA ASP A 79 -16.76 6.50 4.85
C ASP A 79 -17.97 7.43 4.66
N ILE A 80 -18.17 8.00 3.48
CA ILE A 80 -19.27 8.92 3.19
C ILE A 80 -20.36 8.22 2.36
N GLY A 81 -21.60 8.20 2.89
CA GLY A 81 -22.74 7.57 2.21
C GLY A 81 -22.62 6.06 2.14
N GLU A 82 -23.48 5.43 1.32
CA GLU A 82 -23.53 3.96 1.20
C GLU A 82 -22.43 3.40 0.32
N PHE A 83 -22.01 4.16 -0.71
CA PHE A 83 -21.06 3.68 -1.73
C PHE A 83 -19.81 4.56 -1.85
N GLY A 84 -19.58 5.47 -0.90
CA GLY A 84 -18.43 6.36 -0.87
C GLY A 84 -18.50 7.53 -1.85
N LEU A 85 -17.57 8.49 -1.66
CA LEU A 85 -17.38 9.66 -2.52
C LEU A 85 -15.89 9.81 -2.88
N MET A 86 -15.61 10.27 -4.10
CA MET A 86 -14.29 10.71 -4.51
C MET A 86 -14.35 12.20 -4.87
N PHE A 87 -13.35 12.96 -4.43
CA PHE A 87 -13.16 14.34 -4.82
C PHE A 87 -11.81 14.46 -5.53
N LYS A 88 -11.81 15.15 -6.67
CA LYS A 88 -10.59 15.48 -7.40
C LYS A 88 -10.48 16.98 -7.58
N LEU A 89 -9.39 17.55 -7.08
CA LEU A 89 -9.07 18.99 -7.19
C LEU A 89 -7.94 19.14 -8.19
N VAL A 90 -8.21 19.86 -9.27
CA VAL A 90 -7.21 20.14 -10.34
C VAL A 90 -7.36 21.56 -10.85
N PRO A 91 -6.27 22.20 -11.29
CA PRO A 91 -6.35 23.47 -12.00
C PRO A 91 -6.93 23.24 -13.40
N MET A 92 -7.86 24.09 -13.78
CA MET A 92 -8.41 24.12 -15.12
C MET A 92 -8.27 25.52 -15.71
N THR A 93 -8.07 25.56 -17.02
CA THR A 93 -8.03 26.81 -17.81
C THR A 93 -9.19 26.77 -18.81
N ASN A 94 -9.96 27.83 -18.84
CA ASN A 94 -10.99 28.07 -19.86
C ASN A 94 -10.70 29.42 -20.55
N GLU A 95 -11.62 29.89 -21.39
CA GLU A 95 -11.46 31.16 -22.12
C GLU A 95 -11.38 32.39 -21.22
N GLU A 96 -11.99 32.33 -20.03
CA GLU A 96 -12.07 33.45 -19.12
C GLU A 96 -11.05 33.45 -17.99
N VAL A 97 -10.71 32.25 -17.48
CA VAL A 97 -9.89 32.05 -16.28
C VAL A 97 -8.80 31.00 -16.49
N THR A 98 -7.59 31.35 -16.09
CA THR A 98 -6.42 30.47 -16.16
C THR A 98 -6.12 29.84 -14.80
N ASN A 99 -5.86 28.54 -14.77
CA ASN A 99 -5.43 27.78 -13.57
C ASN A 99 -6.39 27.89 -12.37
N GLN A 100 -7.68 28.01 -12.62
CA GLN A 100 -8.68 27.96 -11.55
C GLN A 100 -8.76 26.53 -10.97
N ILE A 101 -8.63 26.40 -9.64
CA ILE A 101 -8.83 25.14 -8.98
C ILE A 101 -10.31 24.75 -9.02
N ASN A 102 -10.59 23.62 -9.65
CA ASN A 102 -11.92 23.03 -9.72
C ASN A 102 -11.98 21.74 -8.89
N CYS A 103 -13.13 21.50 -8.29
CA CYS A 103 -13.42 20.29 -7.53
C CYS A 103 -14.44 19.44 -8.30
N PHE A 104 -14.04 18.24 -8.64
CA PHE A 104 -14.92 17.24 -9.23
C PHE A 104 -15.35 16.24 -8.16
N GLU A 105 -16.65 15.98 -8.06
CA GLU A 105 -17.21 14.96 -7.17
C GLU A 105 -17.67 13.76 -8.00
N VAL A 106 -17.26 12.56 -7.57
CA VAL A 106 -17.74 11.29 -8.14
C VAL A 106 -18.39 10.48 -7.01
N LYS A 107 -19.68 10.17 -7.18
CA LYS A 107 -20.41 9.32 -6.24
C LYS A 107 -20.21 7.85 -6.59
N GLY A 108 -19.89 7.06 -5.60
CA GLY A 108 -19.90 5.62 -5.75
C GLY A 108 -21.32 5.07 -6.03
N SER A 109 -21.38 3.90 -6.60
CA SER A 109 -22.62 3.16 -6.83
C SER A 109 -22.47 1.72 -6.36
N LYS A 110 -23.57 0.98 -6.33
CA LYS A 110 -23.56 -0.45 -5.97
C LYS A 110 -22.59 -1.28 -6.82
N ASP A 111 -22.51 -0.97 -8.12
CA ASP A 111 -21.67 -1.70 -9.07
C ASP A 111 -20.23 -1.16 -9.13
N SER A 112 -20.02 0.06 -8.64
CA SER A 112 -18.70 0.73 -8.61
C SER A 112 -18.58 1.60 -7.34
N PRO A 113 -18.40 1.00 -6.17
CA PRO A 113 -18.23 1.76 -4.95
C PRO A 113 -16.87 2.47 -4.93
N VAL A 114 -16.82 3.64 -4.34
CA VAL A 114 -15.56 4.32 -4.05
C VAL A 114 -14.91 3.68 -2.84
N THR A 115 -13.71 3.16 -3.05
CA THR A 115 -12.88 2.56 -1.99
C THR A 115 -11.61 3.36 -1.79
N THR A 116 -10.97 3.19 -0.65
CA THR A 116 -9.64 3.80 -0.40
C THR A 116 -8.63 3.26 -1.38
N GLN A 117 -7.76 4.15 -1.88
CA GLN A 117 -6.64 3.79 -2.72
C GLN A 117 -5.35 3.86 -1.93
N SER A 118 -4.59 2.78 -1.93
CA SER A 118 -3.25 2.77 -1.36
C SER A 118 -2.20 2.93 -2.46
N ILE A 119 -1.22 3.79 -2.20
CA ILE A 119 0.00 3.89 -3.04
C ILE A 119 1.01 2.78 -2.67
N LEU A 120 0.84 2.16 -1.50
CA LEU A 120 1.64 1.02 -1.08
C LEU A 120 1.03 -0.25 -1.67
N PRO A 121 1.83 -1.13 -2.30
CA PRO A 121 1.33 -2.35 -2.91
C PRO A 121 0.84 -3.35 -1.86
N ASN A 122 -0.18 -4.13 -2.21
CA ASN A 122 -0.55 -5.29 -1.40
C ASN A 122 0.59 -6.31 -1.43
N MET A 123 1.13 -6.64 -0.25
CA MET A 123 2.25 -7.57 -0.10
C MET A 123 1.84 -9.05 -0.10
N GLU A 124 0.56 -9.35 -0.24
CA GLU A 124 0.06 -10.72 -0.31
C GLU A 124 0.69 -11.51 -1.46
N GLY A 125 1.22 -12.68 -1.15
CA GLY A 125 1.88 -13.56 -2.13
C GLY A 125 3.32 -13.18 -2.49
N PHE A 126 3.87 -12.10 -1.91
CA PHE A 126 5.29 -11.80 -2.06
C PHE A 126 6.14 -12.79 -1.25
N GLN A 127 7.29 -13.17 -1.82
CA GLN A 127 8.27 -14.05 -1.22
C GLN A 127 9.61 -13.32 -1.06
N LEU A 128 10.23 -13.49 0.08
CA LEU A 128 11.58 -12.97 0.32
C LEU A 128 12.58 -13.63 -0.65
N LYS A 129 13.31 -12.84 -1.40
CA LYS A 129 14.34 -13.30 -2.34
C LYS A 129 15.74 -13.03 -1.81
N LYS A 130 15.92 -11.90 -1.12
CA LYS A 130 17.17 -11.54 -0.46
C LYS A 130 16.88 -10.79 0.83
N THR A 131 17.58 -11.15 1.88
CA THR A 131 17.54 -10.42 3.16
C THR A 131 18.40 -9.15 3.12
N LYS A 132 19.39 -9.11 2.21
CA LYS A 132 20.29 -7.98 1.97
C LYS A 132 20.47 -7.79 0.47
N ASP A 133 19.90 -6.72 -0.05
CA ASP A 133 20.07 -6.23 -1.43
C ASP A 133 20.38 -4.73 -1.32
N VAL A 134 20.92 -4.13 -2.36
CA VAL A 134 21.15 -2.68 -2.40
C VAL A 134 20.22 -2.07 -3.44
N LYS A 135 19.41 -1.12 -3.01
CA LYS A 135 18.52 -0.37 -3.89
C LYS A 135 18.55 1.10 -3.51
N ASP A 136 18.75 1.96 -4.51
CA ASP A 136 18.84 3.41 -4.36
C ASP A 136 19.84 3.85 -3.25
N GLY A 137 20.99 3.12 -3.17
CA GLY A 137 22.03 3.36 -2.18
C GLY A 137 21.74 2.85 -0.76
N GLN A 138 20.63 2.15 -0.54
CA GLN A 138 20.23 1.62 0.75
C GLN A 138 20.30 0.08 0.78
N GLU A 139 20.74 -0.50 1.90
CA GLU A 139 20.62 -1.94 2.14
C GLU A 139 19.16 -2.24 2.53
N CYS A 140 18.53 -3.19 1.84
CA CYS A 140 17.13 -3.54 2.03
C CYS A 140 16.83 -5.01 1.77
N GLU A 141 15.69 -5.47 2.27
CA GLU A 141 15.09 -6.74 1.88
C GLU A 141 14.50 -6.63 0.49
N LYS A 142 14.64 -7.69 -0.30
CA LYS A 142 14.03 -7.81 -1.62
C LYS A 142 12.95 -8.87 -1.63
N TRP A 143 11.74 -8.46 -1.92
CA TRP A 143 10.57 -9.30 -2.02
C TRP A 143 10.05 -9.34 -3.46
N GLN A 144 9.56 -10.50 -3.91
CA GLN A 144 9.04 -10.65 -5.27
C GLN A 144 7.77 -11.48 -5.31
N LYS A 145 6.88 -11.10 -6.23
CA LYS A 145 5.69 -11.86 -6.62
C LYS A 145 5.66 -11.97 -8.14
N ILE A 146 5.27 -13.14 -8.64
CA ILE A 146 5.07 -13.36 -10.08
C ILE A 146 3.64 -13.85 -10.28
N GLU A 147 2.89 -13.14 -11.12
CA GLU A 147 1.55 -13.52 -11.54
C GLU A 147 1.53 -13.85 -13.03
N LYS A 148 0.81 -14.91 -13.37
CA LYS A 148 0.60 -15.33 -14.76
C LYS A 148 -0.89 -15.27 -15.06
N ILE A 149 -1.27 -14.46 -16.04
CA ILE A 149 -2.65 -14.28 -16.48
C ILE A 149 -2.69 -14.49 -17.99
N GLY A 150 -3.06 -15.68 -18.42
CA GLY A 150 -2.95 -16.08 -19.84
C GLY A 150 -1.51 -15.95 -20.34
N ASN A 151 -1.31 -15.16 -21.38
CA ASN A 151 0.01 -14.89 -21.96
C ASN A 151 0.79 -13.75 -21.29
N LYS A 152 0.23 -13.14 -20.25
CA LYS A 152 0.88 -12.07 -19.49
C LYS A 152 1.58 -12.62 -18.26
N VAL A 153 2.82 -12.21 -18.05
CA VAL A 153 3.60 -12.50 -16.86
C VAL A 153 3.99 -11.19 -16.21
N ASN A 154 3.43 -10.93 -15.03
CA ASN A 154 3.73 -9.75 -14.24
C ASN A 154 4.72 -10.11 -13.15
N LYS A 155 5.82 -9.40 -13.10
CA LYS A 155 6.82 -9.52 -12.05
C LYS A 155 6.78 -8.26 -11.19
N TYR A 156 6.41 -8.42 -9.94
CA TYR A 156 6.40 -7.37 -8.93
C TYR A 156 7.60 -7.56 -8.02
N THR A 157 8.32 -6.46 -7.76
CA THR A 157 9.47 -6.48 -6.85
C THR A 157 9.35 -5.32 -5.88
N MET A 158 9.45 -5.60 -4.59
CA MET A 158 9.45 -4.62 -3.52
C MET A 158 10.77 -4.68 -2.78
N TRP A 159 11.41 -3.52 -2.60
CA TRP A 159 12.53 -3.33 -1.70
C TRP A 159 12.04 -2.51 -0.51
N LEU A 160 12.33 -2.99 0.67
CA LEU A 160 11.91 -2.38 1.92
C LEU A 160 12.99 -2.50 2.99
N ASN A 161 12.98 -1.56 3.92
CA ASN A 161 13.78 -1.60 5.14
C ASN A 161 12.92 -1.99 6.32
N ARG A 162 13.56 -2.48 7.39
CA ARG A 162 12.92 -2.66 8.68
C ARG A 162 13.55 -1.73 9.70
N VAL A 163 12.69 -1.04 10.43
CA VAL A 163 13.11 -0.16 11.51
C VAL A 163 12.35 -0.50 12.78
N PRO A 164 12.98 -0.35 13.96
CA PRO A 164 12.27 -0.50 15.22
C PRO A 164 11.09 0.47 15.30
N SER A 165 9.96 0.00 15.80
CA SER A 165 8.81 0.85 16.05
C SER A 165 9.11 1.79 17.23
N GLU A 166 8.78 3.08 17.09
CA GLU A 166 8.89 4.04 18.20
C GLU A 166 8.01 3.66 19.39
N MET A 167 6.87 3.00 19.14
CA MET A 167 5.93 2.58 20.19
C MET A 167 6.35 1.30 20.89
N SER A 168 7.10 0.44 20.22
CA SER A 168 7.60 -0.82 20.76
C SER A 168 8.89 -1.20 20.03
N PRO A 169 10.08 -0.99 20.65
CA PRO A 169 11.36 -1.30 20.02
C PRO A 169 11.55 -2.78 19.63
N SER A 170 10.74 -3.68 20.21
CA SER A 170 10.71 -5.09 19.84
C SER A 170 9.87 -5.39 18.60
N LEU A 171 9.10 -4.42 18.10
CA LEU A 171 8.29 -4.54 16.89
C LEU A 171 8.98 -3.80 15.74
N GLU A 172 9.27 -4.49 14.68
CA GLU A 172 9.84 -3.91 13.47
C GLU A 172 8.74 -3.45 12.52
N MET A 173 8.92 -2.26 11.95
CA MET A 173 8.06 -1.72 10.92
C MET A 173 8.74 -1.80 9.56
N ALA A 174 7.97 -2.15 8.54
CA ALA A 174 8.45 -2.11 7.16
C ALA A 174 8.33 -0.68 6.59
N ILE A 175 9.43 -0.21 6.00
CA ILE A 175 9.51 1.08 5.32
C ILE A 175 9.74 0.82 3.83
N PRO A 176 8.88 1.31 2.92
CA PRO A 176 9.05 1.13 1.50
C PRO A 176 10.26 1.93 1.00
N VAL A 177 11.06 1.33 0.12
CA VAL A 177 12.20 1.99 -0.54
C VAL A 177 11.91 2.11 -2.04
N HIS A 178 11.56 0.99 -2.67
CA HIS A 178 11.30 0.97 -4.11
C HIS A 178 10.35 -0.16 -4.46
N TYR A 179 9.42 0.11 -5.37
CA TYR A 179 8.51 -0.89 -5.91
C TYR A 179 8.58 -0.86 -7.43
N GLU A 180 8.67 -2.01 -8.06
CA GLU A 180 8.78 -2.15 -9.51
C GLU A 180 7.82 -3.21 -10.03
N MET A 181 7.08 -2.87 -11.08
CA MET A 181 6.29 -3.80 -11.88
C MET A 181 6.87 -3.90 -13.28
N LYS A 182 7.09 -5.13 -13.76
CA LYS A 182 7.46 -5.45 -15.13
C LYS A 182 6.50 -6.47 -15.71
N GLY A 183 5.80 -6.08 -16.76
CA GLY A 183 4.89 -6.91 -17.51
C GLY A 183 5.53 -7.44 -18.80
N TYR A 184 5.42 -8.74 -19.02
CA TYR A 184 5.92 -9.41 -20.23
C TYR A 184 4.80 -10.20 -20.89
N ASN A 185 4.68 -10.08 -22.21
CA ASN A 185 3.76 -10.87 -23.00
C ASN A 185 4.52 -12.01 -23.69
N THR A 186 4.24 -13.25 -23.28
CA THR A 186 4.94 -14.45 -23.79
C THR A 186 4.59 -14.75 -25.25
N LEU A 187 3.40 -14.36 -25.71
CA LEU A 187 3.00 -14.54 -27.12
C LEU A 187 3.73 -13.57 -28.04
N LEU A 188 3.87 -12.31 -27.60
CA LEU A 188 4.52 -11.27 -28.41
C LEU A 188 6.03 -11.22 -28.20
N GLY A 189 6.56 -11.92 -27.18
CA GLY A 189 7.98 -11.90 -26.85
C GLY A 189 8.50 -10.55 -26.41
N SER A 190 7.65 -9.69 -25.86
CA SER A 190 7.98 -8.30 -25.52
C SER A 190 7.42 -7.86 -24.17
N HIS A 191 8.04 -6.86 -23.58
CA HIS A 191 7.47 -6.13 -22.43
C HIS A 191 6.28 -5.31 -22.89
N TYR A 192 5.19 -5.30 -22.10
CA TYR A 192 3.98 -4.53 -22.40
C TYR A 192 3.73 -3.42 -21.38
N ASP A 193 4.36 -3.51 -20.20
CA ASP A 193 4.25 -2.51 -19.16
C ASP A 193 5.48 -2.51 -18.26
N HIS A 194 5.88 -1.33 -17.79
CA HIS A 194 6.94 -1.17 -16.82
C HIS A 194 6.77 0.16 -16.10
N TYR A 195 6.57 0.10 -14.79
CA TYR A 195 6.56 1.28 -13.93
C TYR A 195 7.23 0.97 -12.60
N TYR A 196 7.66 2.01 -11.91
CA TYR A 196 8.18 1.89 -10.56
C TYR A 196 7.85 3.11 -9.70
N LEU A 197 7.82 2.88 -8.40
CA LEU A 197 7.66 3.89 -7.37
C LEU A 197 8.96 3.92 -6.56
N THR A 198 9.63 5.07 -6.51
CA THR A 198 10.73 5.31 -5.59
C THR A 198 10.19 6.12 -4.43
N TYR A 199 10.29 5.58 -3.21
CA TYR A 199 9.81 6.24 -2.01
C TYR A 199 10.94 7.07 -1.40
N VAL A 200 10.62 8.32 -1.03
CA VAL A 200 11.59 9.20 -0.37
C VAL A 200 11.54 8.92 1.13
N VAL A 201 12.60 8.35 1.65
CA VAL A 201 12.80 8.21 3.09
C VAL A 201 13.41 9.52 3.58
N SER A 202 12.63 10.36 4.28
CA SER A 202 13.18 11.54 4.92
C SER A 202 14.12 11.12 6.05
N ASN A 203 15.36 11.62 6.05
CA ASN A 203 16.31 11.41 7.15
C ASN A 203 15.89 12.05 8.48
N GLU A 204 14.89 12.91 8.44
CA GLU A 204 14.19 13.31 9.64
C GLU A 204 13.25 12.18 10.02
N HIS A 205 13.49 11.52 11.12
CA HIS A 205 12.75 10.41 11.74
C HIS A 205 11.25 10.67 11.97
N LYS A 206 10.60 11.19 10.95
CA LYS A 206 9.18 11.51 10.92
C LYS A 206 8.51 10.81 9.74
N PHE A 207 8.73 9.51 9.58
CA PHE A 207 7.62 8.69 9.19
C PHE A 207 6.63 8.86 10.35
N PHE A 208 5.79 9.88 10.21
CA PHE A 208 4.73 10.12 11.18
C PHE A 208 3.75 8.97 11.13
N LEU A 209 4.11 7.87 11.77
CA LEU A 209 3.18 7.05 12.48
C LEU A 209 2.78 7.81 13.76
N ASN A 210 2.59 9.11 13.63
CA ASN A 210 1.81 9.81 14.59
C ASN A 210 0.38 9.31 14.38
N PHE A 211 -0.14 8.61 15.35
CA PHE A 211 -1.55 8.44 15.67
C PHE A 211 -2.21 9.81 15.89
N GLY A 212 -2.10 10.66 14.96
CA GLY A 212 -2.71 11.94 14.80
C GLY A 212 -2.67 12.20 13.32
N ILE A 213 -3.81 12.10 12.66
CA ILE A 213 -4.08 12.76 11.40
C ILE A 213 -3.28 14.06 11.44
N SER A 214 -2.32 14.26 10.51
CA SER A 214 -1.56 15.52 10.47
C SER A 214 -2.55 16.66 10.62
N ARG A 215 -2.19 17.75 11.31
CA ARG A 215 -3.09 18.91 11.44
C ARG A 215 -3.67 19.29 10.09
N GLU A 216 -2.86 19.26 9.03
CA GLU A 216 -3.31 19.49 7.66
C GLU A 216 -4.41 18.54 7.21
N PHE A 217 -4.28 17.23 7.48
CA PHE A 217 -5.32 16.25 7.08
C PHE A 217 -6.59 16.46 7.91
N ARG A 218 -6.47 16.88 9.15
CA ARG A 218 -7.58 17.21 10.04
C ARG A 218 -8.27 18.50 9.63
N ASP A 219 -7.49 19.52 9.27
CA ASP A 219 -7.99 20.83 8.87
C ASP A 219 -8.68 20.78 7.50
N TYR A 220 -8.14 20.00 6.53
CA TYR A 220 -8.80 19.76 5.25
C TYR A 220 -10.09 18.92 5.40
N LEU A 221 -10.15 17.99 6.34
CA LEU A 221 -11.39 17.26 6.64
C LEU A 221 -12.47 18.18 7.23
N HIS A 222 -12.10 19.14 8.07
CA HIS A 222 -13.01 20.11 8.64
C HIS A 222 -13.46 21.17 7.65
N VAL A 223 -12.60 21.60 6.73
CA VAL A 223 -12.93 22.59 5.70
C VAL A 223 -14.02 22.06 4.76
N PHE A 224 -14.03 20.78 4.42
CA PHE A 224 -15.08 20.21 3.57
C PHE A 224 -16.46 20.09 4.22
N VAL A 225 -16.55 20.10 5.55
CA VAL A 225 -17.85 20.09 6.25
C VAL A 225 -18.47 21.49 6.30
N PHE A 226 -17.66 22.57 6.17
CA PHE A 226 -18.13 23.95 6.30
C PHE A 226 -18.35 24.69 4.99
N TYR A 227 -17.85 24.18 3.84
CA TYR A 227 -18.07 24.81 2.52
C TYR A 227 -19.08 24.02 1.68
N SER A 228 -20.34 23.97 2.16
CA SER A 228 -21.50 23.48 1.36
C SER A 228 -21.97 24.48 0.32
N SER A 229 -21.15 25.45 -0.08
CA SER A 229 -21.48 26.47 -1.09
C SER A 229 -20.42 26.63 -2.18
N VAL A 230 -19.70 25.57 -2.53
CA VAL A 230 -18.91 25.52 -3.77
C VAL A 230 -19.82 25.08 -4.89
N THR A 231 -19.96 25.91 -5.91
CA THR A 231 -20.74 25.63 -7.11
C THR A 231 -20.28 24.35 -7.77
N ILE A 232 -21.13 23.31 -7.73
CA ILE A 232 -20.91 22.01 -8.34
C ILE A 232 -21.28 22.14 -9.81
N PHE A 233 -20.31 22.02 -10.71
CA PHE A 233 -20.59 21.73 -12.11
C PHE A 233 -20.69 20.21 -12.26
N THR A 234 -21.91 19.75 -12.51
CA THR A 234 -22.16 18.38 -12.95
C THR A 234 -21.95 18.31 -14.45
N ILE A 235 -21.07 17.41 -14.92
CA ILE A 235 -20.99 16.99 -16.31
C ILE A 235 -21.88 15.79 -16.50
#